data_c7bfd752743bdc21982d549681608681
#
_entry.id   c7bfd752743bdc21982d549681608681
#
_cell.length_a   1.000
_cell.length_b   1.000
_cell.length_c   1.000
_cell.angle_alpha   90.00
_cell.angle_beta   90.00
_cell.angle_gamma   90.00
#
_symmetry.space_group_name_H-M   'P 1'
#
loop_
_entity.id
_entity.type
_entity.pdbx_description
1 polymer ?
#
loop_
_entity_poly.entity_id
_entity_poly.type
_entity_poly.pdbx_seq_one_letter_code
_entity_poly.pdbx_strand_id
1 'polypeptide(L)'
;MHAAKLLIPTLAILAACSDPAAKSLAQPALPAPTERVVPSSVAAMKSSFAPVVRKAAPAVVNVGSKRIVRQRVDPFWDFFMGGGGGAPREQVQGSLGSGAIVRADGVIITNHHNIENMSDITVQLADRREFPATVLLDDPRSDLAVLKIDTKGERLPVIAIDDQEQLEVGDLVLALGNPFGVGQTVTNGIVSALARTDVGAAEFGSYIQTDAAINPGNSGGPLVDMDGDLIGVNTFIISRSGSSSGVGFAIPAAVVRQVVNTALGGGHSVVRPWLGVKGQPVTGEIAKSLGLAAPRGVVISDVYPGGSAERAGIREGDVILSIDGQAVNDEGGGAFAIGTHKVGDRVSVVIHRGDREQTLTLRAEAAPESPAKDERVMKGRSPFDGATVVNMSPAVAQDLGVDPFAGRGVLVTKIGQGFALNAGLRPGDFVREVNGRAINTTADLAAVSNAGAATWTVTIERNGQRITARLRA
;
A
#
# COMPACT_ATOMS: atom_id res chain seq x y z
N MET A 1 45.04 4.46 -85.38
CA MET A 1 44.00 4.40 -86.45
C MET A 1 42.72 3.97 -85.78
N HIS A 2 41.82 4.94 -85.61
CA HIS A 2 40.43 4.97 -86.02
C HIS A 2 39.61 3.66 -85.78
N ALA A 3 38.54 3.63 -85.03
CA ALA A 3 37.28 4.29 -85.28
C ALA A 3 36.29 4.20 -84.09
N ALA A 4 35.58 5.24 -83.89
CA ALA A 4 34.40 5.34 -83.05
C ALA A 4 33.16 4.63 -83.69
N LYS A 5 32.21 4.20 -82.87
CA LYS A 5 30.74 4.15 -83.16
C LYS A 5 29.99 3.81 -81.88
N LEU A 6 29.29 4.76 -81.37
CA LEU A 6 27.86 5.07 -81.48
C LEU A 6 26.94 4.28 -80.53
N LEU A 7 26.45 5.05 -79.55
CA LEU A 7 25.33 4.71 -78.63
C LEU A 7 24.00 4.57 -79.34
N ILE A 8 23.15 3.69 -78.83
CA ILE A 8 21.68 3.80 -78.84
C ILE A 8 21.15 3.39 -77.47
N PRO A 9 20.36 4.20 -76.77
CA PRO A 9 19.81 3.85 -75.48
C PRO A 9 18.48 3.15 -75.67
N THR A 10 18.33 1.99 -75.06
CA THR A 10 17.05 1.29 -74.92
C THR A 10 16.36 1.73 -73.64
N LEU A 11 15.24 2.42 -73.76
CA LEU A 11 14.40 2.88 -72.68
C LEU A 11 13.57 1.67 -72.16
N ALA A 12 13.90 1.18 -70.96
CA ALA A 12 13.08 0.21 -70.25
C ALA A 12 12.17 0.93 -69.23
N ILE A 13 10.87 0.92 -69.51
CA ILE A 13 9.82 1.39 -68.59
C ILE A 13 9.67 0.35 -67.49
N LEU A 14 10.15 0.62 -66.28
CA LEU A 14 9.78 -0.12 -65.07
C LEU A 14 8.54 0.54 -64.46
N ALA A 15 7.43 -0.23 -64.50
CA ALA A 15 6.22 0.08 -63.76
C ALA A 15 6.53 0.01 -62.25
N ALA A 16 6.44 1.15 -61.57
CA ALA A 16 6.50 1.22 -60.10
C ALA A 16 5.18 0.72 -59.52
N CYS A 17 5.18 -0.46 -58.90
CA CYS A 17 4.17 -0.81 -57.92
C CYS A 17 4.45 -0.05 -56.63
N SER A 18 3.58 0.92 -56.36
CA SER A 18 3.58 1.65 -55.08
C SER A 18 2.99 0.79 -53.99
N ASP A 19 3.82 0.25 -53.12
CA ASP A 19 3.37 -0.32 -51.86
C ASP A 19 2.87 0.82 -50.94
N PRO A 20 1.72 0.67 -50.27
CA PRO A 20 1.28 1.65 -49.31
C PRO A 20 2.21 1.63 -48.08
N ALA A 21 2.92 2.72 -47.86
CA ALA A 21 3.78 2.95 -46.74
C ALA A 21 3.08 2.60 -45.43
N ALA A 22 3.52 1.54 -44.77
CA ALA A 22 3.22 1.27 -43.38
C ALA A 22 3.70 2.48 -42.55
N LYS A 23 2.74 3.28 -42.06
CA LYS A 23 3.02 4.31 -41.06
C LYS A 23 3.57 3.61 -39.82
N SER A 24 4.88 3.58 -39.68
CA SER A 24 5.54 3.30 -38.39
C SER A 24 5.01 4.32 -37.40
N LEU A 25 4.19 3.88 -36.47
CA LEU A 25 3.85 4.66 -35.28
C LEU A 25 5.13 4.74 -34.46
N ALA A 26 5.87 5.82 -34.64
CA ALA A 26 7.00 6.16 -33.78
C ALA A 26 6.41 6.23 -32.35
N GLN A 27 6.82 5.30 -31.50
CA GLN A 27 6.60 5.43 -30.06
C GLN A 27 7.19 6.77 -29.61
N PRO A 28 6.45 7.56 -28.84
CA PRO A 28 7.02 8.77 -28.26
C PRO A 28 8.25 8.37 -27.46
N ALA A 29 9.39 8.93 -27.81
CA ALA A 29 10.62 8.77 -27.07
C ALA A 29 10.35 9.23 -25.63
N LEU A 30 10.77 8.40 -24.65
CA LEU A 30 10.77 8.80 -23.25
C LEU A 30 11.55 10.12 -23.14
N PRO A 31 11.05 11.11 -22.38
CA PRO A 31 11.78 12.36 -22.17
C PRO A 31 13.16 12.02 -21.62
N ALA A 32 14.19 12.61 -22.22
CA ALA A 32 15.56 12.46 -21.74
C ALA A 32 15.63 12.95 -20.28
N PRO A 33 16.40 12.25 -19.39
CA PRO A 33 16.56 12.70 -18.03
C PRO A 33 17.06 14.14 -18.03
N THR A 34 16.37 15.01 -17.27
CA THR A 34 16.81 16.39 -17.08
C THR A 34 18.13 16.34 -16.32
N GLU A 35 19.17 16.97 -16.88
CA GLU A 35 20.49 17.02 -16.25
C GLU A 35 20.38 17.78 -14.93
N ARG A 36 20.59 17.07 -13.80
CA ARG A 36 20.52 17.65 -12.45
C ARG A 36 21.74 18.54 -12.22
N VAL A 37 21.51 19.81 -11.96
CA VAL A 37 22.58 20.79 -11.75
C VAL A 37 23.02 20.73 -10.28
N VAL A 38 24.25 20.23 -10.05
CA VAL A 38 24.91 20.35 -8.75
C VAL A 38 25.26 21.83 -8.50
N PRO A 39 24.93 22.41 -7.32
CA PRO A 39 25.29 23.78 -7.00
C PRO A 39 26.80 24.00 -7.15
N SER A 40 27.21 24.81 -8.12
CA SER A 40 28.63 25.01 -8.46
C SER A 40 29.32 26.06 -7.59
N SER A 41 28.60 26.71 -6.66
CA SER A 41 29.17 27.75 -5.80
C SER A 41 28.43 27.92 -4.48
N VAL A 42 29.10 28.46 -3.47
CA VAL A 42 28.50 28.88 -2.19
C VAL A 42 27.39 29.93 -2.39
N ALA A 43 27.41 30.68 -3.48
CA ALA A 43 26.34 31.63 -3.83
C ALA A 43 25.06 30.92 -4.30
N ALA A 44 25.17 29.78 -5.00
CA ALA A 44 24.05 28.94 -5.36
C ALA A 44 23.42 28.24 -4.12
N MET A 45 24.23 27.92 -3.11
CA MET A 45 23.77 27.39 -1.82
C MET A 45 23.05 28.43 -0.95
N LYS A 46 23.18 29.71 -1.22
CA LYS A 46 22.42 30.80 -0.53
C LYS A 46 21.02 30.98 -1.09
N SER A 47 20.57 30.12 -1.99
CA SER A 47 19.23 30.16 -2.55
C SER A 47 18.19 29.83 -1.47
N SER A 48 17.10 30.57 -1.47
CA SER A 48 15.99 30.36 -0.53
C SER A 48 15.00 29.34 -1.07
N PHE A 49 14.49 28.45 -0.21
CA PHE A 49 13.37 27.55 -0.55
C PHE A 49 12.02 28.27 -0.68
N ALA A 50 11.96 29.58 -0.41
CA ALA A 50 10.73 30.34 -0.44
C ALA A 50 9.94 30.28 -1.78
N PRO A 51 10.56 30.16 -2.97
CA PRO A 51 9.81 29.95 -4.21
C PRO A 51 9.03 28.64 -4.24
N VAL A 52 9.66 27.52 -3.80
CA VAL A 52 9.04 26.21 -3.69
C VAL A 52 7.88 26.23 -2.70
N VAL A 53 8.12 26.81 -1.52
CA VAL A 53 7.09 26.97 -0.49
C VAL A 53 5.90 27.80 -1.00
N ARG A 54 6.14 28.91 -1.69
CA ARG A 54 5.05 29.73 -2.28
C ARG A 54 4.21 28.97 -3.29
N LYS A 55 4.80 28.01 -4.03
CA LYS A 55 4.06 27.14 -4.96
C LYS A 55 3.22 26.11 -4.21
N ALA A 56 3.82 25.36 -3.29
CA ALA A 56 3.19 24.21 -2.66
C ALA A 56 2.27 24.57 -1.47
N ALA A 57 2.67 25.53 -0.63
CA ALA A 57 1.99 25.84 0.62
C ALA A 57 0.49 26.18 0.49
N PRO A 58 0.00 26.90 -0.54
CA PRO A 58 -1.43 27.16 -0.67
C PRO A 58 -2.31 25.92 -0.79
N ALA A 59 -1.75 24.79 -1.22
CA ALA A 59 -2.47 23.51 -1.34
C ALA A 59 -2.37 22.64 -0.06
N VAL A 60 -1.59 23.06 0.94
CA VAL A 60 -1.45 22.32 2.22
C VAL A 60 -2.56 22.73 3.18
N VAL A 61 -3.28 21.75 3.69
CA VAL A 61 -4.43 21.94 4.57
C VAL A 61 -4.21 21.33 5.94
N ASN A 62 -4.96 21.80 6.94
CA ASN A 62 -5.11 21.10 8.22
C ASN A 62 -6.30 20.14 8.09
N VAL A 63 -6.12 18.94 8.61
CA VAL A 63 -7.19 17.92 8.73
C VAL A 63 -7.47 17.70 10.20
N GLY A 64 -8.59 18.24 10.67
CA GLY A 64 -9.13 18.01 12.00
C GLY A 64 -10.18 16.92 11.98
N SER A 65 -10.09 15.99 12.91
CA SER A 65 -11.12 14.95 13.06
C SER A 65 -11.52 14.82 14.52
N LYS A 66 -12.80 14.53 14.77
CA LYS A 66 -13.38 14.43 16.12
C LYS A 66 -14.23 13.18 16.25
N ARG A 67 -14.19 12.58 17.44
CA ARG A 67 -15.06 11.48 17.83
C ARG A 67 -15.63 11.75 19.23
N ILE A 68 -16.93 11.57 19.38
CA ILE A 68 -17.58 11.61 20.69
C ILE A 68 -17.57 10.20 21.27
N VAL A 69 -16.76 10.00 22.32
CA VAL A 69 -16.70 8.73 23.05
C VAL A 69 -17.58 8.87 24.29
N ARG A 70 -18.66 8.08 24.35
CA ARG A 70 -19.49 7.94 25.56
C ARG A 70 -18.84 6.91 26.47
N GLN A 71 -18.12 7.37 27.47
CA GLN A 71 -17.55 6.51 28.49
C GLN A 71 -18.69 6.07 29.43
N ARG A 72 -19.02 4.78 29.47
CA ARG A 72 -19.81 4.21 30.55
C ARG A 72 -18.97 4.28 31.82
N VAL A 73 -19.37 5.13 32.73
CA VAL A 73 -18.78 5.15 34.09
C VAL A 73 -19.18 3.80 34.72
N ASP A 74 -18.17 3.08 35.24
CA ASP A 74 -18.44 1.85 35.98
C ASP A 74 -19.24 2.20 37.22
N PRO A 75 -20.48 1.67 37.41
CA PRO A 75 -21.35 2.03 38.52
C PRO A 75 -20.70 1.78 39.89
N PHE A 76 -19.72 0.88 39.99
CA PHE A 76 -19.00 0.56 41.19
C PHE A 76 -18.07 1.71 41.64
N TRP A 77 -17.34 2.35 40.73
CA TRP A 77 -16.46 3.46 41.02
C TRP A 77 -17.26 4.75 41.31
N ASP A 78 -18.39 4.97 40.64
CA ASP A 78 -19.27 6.10 40.84
C ASP A 78 -19.88 6.09 42.25
N PHE A 79 -20.26 4.90 42.74
CA PHE A 79 -20.76 4.70 44.11
C PHE A 79 -19.66 4.96 45.18
N PHE A 80 -18.41 4.51 44.94
CA PHE A 80 -17.31 4.57 45.88
C PHE A 80 -16.70 5.99 46.01
N MET A 81 -16.78 6.81 44.96
CA MET A 81 -16.26 8.17 44.92
C MET A 81 -17.29 9.26 45.34
N GLY A 82 -18.48 8.84 45.81
CA GLY A 82 -19.51 9.75 46.27
C GLY A 82 -20.17 10.59 45.18
N GLY A 83 -20.11 10.16 43.96
CA GLY A 83 -20.72 10.81 42.80
C GLY A 83 -22.20 10.44 42.69
N GLY A 84 -23.10 11.36 42.97
CA GLY A 84 -24.54 11.19 42.69
C GLY A 84 -24.76 11.09 41.17
N GLY A 85 -25.14 9.89 40.71
CA GLY A 85 -25.75 9.61 39.41
C GLY A 85 -25.16 10.38 38.22
N GLY A 86 -23.86 10.19 37.92
CA GLY A 86 -23.21 10.93 36.84
C GLY A 86 -23.73 10.54 35.45
N ALA A 87 -24.27 11.51 34.75
CA ALA A 87 -24.57 11.35 33.32
C ALA A 87 -23.31 10.90 32.58
N PRO A 88 -23.43 10.07 31.53
CA PRO A 88 -22.29 9.65 30.72
C PRO A 88 -21.46 10.87 30.32
N ARG A 89 -20.19 10.91 30.70
CA ARG A 89 -19.30 12.00 30.27
C ARG A 89 -18.95 11.76 28.81
N GLU A 90 -19.39 12.68 27.96
CA GLU A 90 -18.93 12.72 26.58
C GLU A 90 -17.52 13.30 26.56
N GLN A 91 -16.56 12.47 26.16
CA GLN A 91 -15.18 12.91 25.92
C GLN A 91 -14.98 13.06 24.40
N VAL A 92 -14.64 14.26 23.97
CA VAL A 92 -14.29 14.53 22.57
C VAL A 92 -12.81 14.14 22.41
N GLN A 93 -12.58 13.07 21.66
CA GLN A 93 -11.24 12.74 21.15
C GLN A 93 -11.07 13.41 19.80
N GLY A 94 -9.96 14.11 19.58
CA GLY A 94 -9.62 14.76 18.33
C GLY A 94 -8.25 14.29 17.82
N SER A 95 -8.12 14.14 16.53
CA SER A 95 -6.84 14.00 15.83
C SER A 95 -6.61 15.25 14.99
N LEU A 96 -5.35 15.65 14.87
CA LEU A 96 -4.93 16.79 14.06
C LEU A 96 -3.76 16.36 13.18
N GLY A 97 -3.96 16.49 11.89
CA GLY A 97 -2.96 16.18 10.87
C GLY A 97 -2.96 17.22 9.76
N SER A 98 -2.21 16.96 8.74
CA SER A 98 -2.16 17.74 7.51
C SER A 98 -2.75 16.97 6.34
N GLY A 99 -2.96 17.66 5.24
CA GLY A 99 -3.34 17.08 3.95
C GLY A 99 -2.83 17.93 2.81
N ALA A 100 -2.95 17.41 1.60
CA ALA A 100 -2.62 18.13 0.37
C ALA A 100 -3.79 18.10 -0.62
N ILE A 101 -4.17 19.26 -1.17
CA ILE A 101 -5.17 19.37 -2.23
C ILE A 101 -4.52 18.93 -3.54
N VAL A 102 -5.00 17.82 -4.10
CA VAL A 102 -4.47 17.22 -5.33
C VAL A 102 -5.36 17.47 -6.56
N ARG A 103 -6.58 18.02 -6.35
CA ARG A 103 -7.48 18.46 -7.43
C ARG A 103 -8.22 19.72 -7.03
N ALA A 104 -8.36 20.61 -8.00
CA ALA A 104 -8.94 21.94 -7.82
C ALA A 104 -10.42 21.94 -7.37
N ASP A 105 -11.13 20.83 -7.55
CA ASP A 105 -12.50 20.62 -7.11
C ASP A 105 -12.62 20.14 -5.65
N GLY A 106 -11.49 20.14 -4.91
CA GLY A 106 -11.49 19.82 -3.46
C GLY A 106 -11.24 18.36 -3.12
N VAL A 107 -10.48 17.62 -3.94
CA VAL A 107 -9.95 16.29 -3.55
C VAL A 107 -8.64 16.49 -2.80
N ILE A 108 -8.55 15.86 -1.64
CA ILE A 108 -7.45 16.01 -0.68
C ILE A 108 -6.94 14.63 -0.30
N ILE A 109 -5.61 14.49 -0.22
CA ILE A 109 -4.95 13.32 0.34
C ILE A 109 -4.48 13.62 1.76
N THR A 110 -4.60 12.63 2.64
CA THR A 110 -4.08 12.65 4.01
C THR A 110 -3.73 11.23 4.46
N ASN A 111 -3.25 11.02 5.68
CA ASN A 111 -3.06 9.69 6.24
C ASN A 111 -4.38 9.09 6.77
N HIS A 112 -4.47 7.75 6.67
CA HIS A 112 -5.54 6.96 7.29
C HIS A 112 -5.63 7.22 8.80
N HIS A 113 -4.50 7.16 9.52
CA HIS A 113 -4.47 7.33 10.97
C HIS A 113 -4.96 8.71 11.44
N ASN A 114 -5.01 9.74 10.57
CA ASN A 114 -5.59 11.04 10.89
C ASN A 114 -7.12 11.01 10.98
N ILE A 115 -7.76 10.03 10.35
CA ILE A 115 -9.22 9.91 10.26
C ILE A 115 -9.77 8.61 10.85
N GLU A 116 -8.90 7.69 11.24
CA GLU A 116 -9.28 6.37 11.74
C GLU A 116 -10.23 6.48 12.95
N ASN A 117 -11.35 5.76 12.88
CA ASN A 117 -12.40 5.76 13.92
C ASN A 117 -13.02 7.15 14.22
N MET A 118 -12.90 8.13 13.33
CA MET A 118 -13.48 9.46 13.51
C MET A 118 -14.83 9.58 12.79
N SER A 119 -15.73 10.41 13.36
CA SER A 119 -17.06 10.65 12.80
C SER A 119 -17.17 11.96 12.04
N ASP A 120 -16.48 12.99 12.53
CA ASP A 120 -16.55 14.34 11.99
C ASP A 120 -15.19 14.77 11.50
N ILE A 121 -15.05 14.95 10.19
CA ILE A 121 -13.80 15.37 9.55
C ILE A 121 -14.00 16.77 9.00
N THR A 122 -13.10 17.68 9.38
CA THR A 122 -13.08 19.07 8.94
C THR A 122 -11.72 19.37 8.29
N VAL A 123 -11.76 20.02 7.15
CA VAL A 123 -10.57 20.50 6.45
C VAL A 123 -10.51 22.01 6.57
N GLN A 124 -9.38 22.54 7.08
CA GLN A 124 -9.12 23.97 7.09
C GLN A 124 -8.06 24.32 6.06
N LEU A 125 -8.40 25.23 5.17
CA LEU A 125 -7.50 25.72 4.12
C LEU A 125 -6.42 26.66 4.68
N ALA A 126 -5.43 26.98 3.85
CA ALA A 126 -4.36 27.93 4.20
C ALA A 126 -4.90 29.35 4.52
N ASP A 127 -6.03 29.75 3.96
CA ASP A 127 -6.73 31.00 4.22
C ASP A 127 -7.68 30.96 5.44
N ARG A 128 -7.65 29.85 6.21
CA ARG A 128 -8.43 29.56 7.41
C ARG A 128 -9.91 29.26 7.19
N ARG A 129 -10.39 29.14 5.94
CA ARG A 129 -11.74 28.64 5.68
C ARG A 129 -11.84 27.17 6.05
N GLU A 130 -12.95 26.78 6.66
CA GLU A 130 -13.22 25.43 7.09
C GLU A 130 -14.34 24.78 6.28
N PHE A 131 -14.16 23.52 5.95
CA PHE A 131 -15.12 22.75 5.17
C PHE A 131 -15.32 21.38 5.83
N PRO A 132 -16.56 20.90 5.96
CA PRO A 132 -16.78 19.50 6.28
C PRO A 132 -16.28 18.63 5.11
N ALA A 133 -15.63 17.52 5.44
CA ALA A 133 -15.08 16.61 4.47
C ALA A 133 -15.79 15.26 4.52
N THR A 134 -15.93 14.63 3.35
CA THR A 134 -16.38 13.26 3.19
C THR A 134 -15.23 12.37 2.76
N VAL A 135 -15.18 11.14 3.28
CA VAL A 135 -14.17 10.15 2.87
C VAL A 135 -14.62 9.53 1.55
N LEU A 136 -13.81 9.68 0.50
CA LEU A 136 -14.01 9.00 -0.78
C LEU A 136 -13.44 7.59 -0.76
N LEU A 137 -12.27 7.43 -0.13
CA LEU A 137 -11.58 6.16 0.02
C LEU A 137 -10.70 6.22 1.26
N ASP A 138 -10.69 5.15 2.02
CA ASP A 138 -9.82 4.91 3.17
C ASP A 138 -9.02 3.63 2.91
N ASP A 139 -7.70 3.73 2.94
CA ASP A 139 -6.79 2.60 2.66
C ASP A 139 -5.80 2.39 3.82
N PRO A 140 -6.19 1.63 4.84
CA PRO A 140 -5.34 1.34 5.99
C PRO A 140 -4.01 0.68 5.61
N ARG A 141 -3.99 -0.10 4.52
CA ARG A 141 -2.80 -0.85 4.09
C ARG A 141 -1.65 0.04 3.63
N SER A 142 -1.95 1.21 3.09
CA SER A 142 -0.93 2.22 2.72
C SER A 142 -0.89 3.41 3.66
N ASP A 143 -1.73 3.43 4.71
CA ASP A 143 -1.90 4.58 5.59
C ASP A 143 -2.30 5.87 4.85
N LEU A 144 -3.16 5.75 3.83
CA LEU A 144 -3.68 6.88 3.05
C LEU A 144 -5.21 6.96 3.08
N ALA A 145 -5.71 8.20 3.04
CA ALA A 145 -7.14 8.46 2.87
C ALA A 145 -7.36 9.61 1.89
N VAL A 146 -8.40 9.48 1.06
CA VAL A 146 -8.83 10.50 0.11
C VAL A 146 -10.11 11.13 0.62
N LEU A 147 -10.05 12.45 0.81
CA LEU A 147 -11.16 13.26 1.27
C LEU A 147 -11.73 14.13 0.15
N LYS A 148 -12.97 14.52 0.27
CA LYS A 148 -13.67 15.46 -0.62
C LYS A 148 -14.33 16.56 0.19
N ILE A 149 -14.09 17.80 -0.20
CA ILE A 149 -14.82 18.98 0.31
C ILE A 149 -15.67 19.60 -0.81
N ASP A 150 -16.78 20.22 -0.45
CA ASP A 150 -17.63 20.97 -1.38
C ASP A 150 -17.09 22.40 -1.53
N THR A 151 -16.44 22.67 -2.64
CA THR A 151 -15.88 24.00 -2.97
C THR A 151 -16.91 24.97 -3.52
N LYS A 152 -18.17 24.56 -3.69
CA LYS A 152 -19.24 25.33 -4.35
C LYS A 152 -18.85 25.88 -5.71
N GLY A 153 -18.00 25.15 -6.45
CA GLY A 153 -17.51 25.50 -7.78
C GLY A 153 -16.25 26.37 -7.80
N GLU A 154 -15.72 26.76 -6.66
CA GLU A 154 -14.43 27.44 -6.57
C GLU A 154 -13.29 26.49 -6.92
N ARG A 155 -12.29 26.99 -7.66
CA ARG A 155 -11.07 26.24 -7.97
C ARG A 155 -10.02 26.53 -6.90
N LEU A 156 -9.66 25.50 -6.15
CA LEU A 156 -8.65 25.58 -5.12
C LEU A 156 -7.23 25.44 -5.70
N PRO A 157 -6.20 25.99 -5.03
CA PRO A 157 -4.81 25.67 -5.30
C PRO A 157 -4.55 24.18 -5.20
N VAL A 158 -3.69 23.64 -6.06
CA VAL A 158 -3.36 22.21 -6.10
C VAL A 158 -1.86 22.00 -6.08
N ILE A 159 -1.45 20.86 -5.57
CA ILE A 159 -0.11 20.32 -5.71
C ILE A 159 -0.15 19.18 -6.73
N ALA A 160 0.75 19.18 -7.70
CA ALA A 160 0.84 18.07 -8.65
C ALA A 160 1.48 16.87 -7.97
N ILE A 161 0.99 15.67 -8.31
CA ILE A 161 1.61 14.43 -7.85
C ILE A 161 2.65 14.03 -8.90
N ASP A 162 3.92 13.98 -8.54
CA ASP A 162 4.98 13.47 -9.41
C ASP A 162 5.39 12.06 -9.02
N ASP A 163 4.84 11.08 -9.75
CA ASP A 163 5.16 9.66 -9.62
C ASP A 163 6.13 9.18 -10.71
N GLN A 164 6.60 10.07 -11.57
CA GLN A 164 7.51 9.78 -12.67
C GLN A 164 8.94 10.18 -12.36
N GLU A 165 9.17 11.02 -11.36
CA GLU A 165 10.50 11.42 -10.97
C GLU A 165 11.30 10.23 -10.45
N GLN A 166 12.50 10.04 -11.02
CA GLN A 166 13.45 9.07 -10.50
C GLN A 166 14.21 9.71 -9.34
N LEU A 167 13.69 9.54 -8.14
CA LEU A 167 14.32 10.02 -6.92
C LEU A 167 15.66 9.33 -6.69
N GLU A 168 16.65 10.11 -6.26
CA GLU A 168 17.96 9.62 -5.86
C GLU A 168 18.27 10.01 -4.41
N VAL A 169 19.04 9.16 -3.74
CA VAL A 169 19.55 9.50 -2.40
C VAL A 169 20.44 10.74 -2.50
N GLY A 170 20.10 11.77 -1.73
CA GLY A 170 20.76 13.08 -1.76
C GLY A 170 19.91 14.18 -2.38
N ASP A 171 18.77 13.87 -3.03
CA ASP A 171 17.85 14.88 -3.57
C ASP A 171 17.28 15.73 -2.44
N LEU A 172 17.24 17.05 -2.67
CA LEU A 172 16.66 18.00 -1.73
C LEU A 172 15.14 17.87 -1.69
N VAL A 173 14.58 17.86 -0.48
CA VAL A 173 13.13 17.76 -0.26
C VAL A 173 12.66 18.72 0.82
N LEU A 174 11.39 19.11 0.72
CA LEU A 174 10.70 19.88 1.77
C LEU A 174 9.52 19.09 2.30
N ALA A 175 9.42 18.93 3.61
CA ALA A 175 8.22 18.40 4.25
C ALA A 175 7.35 19.58 4.73
N LEU A 176 6.09 19.61 4.23
CA LEU A 176 5.14 20.66 4.58
C LEU A 176 4.01 20.11 5.45
N GLY A 177 3.51 20.95 6.35
CA GLY A 177 2.32 20.67 7.14
C GLY A 177 1.62 21.94 7.57
N ASN A 178 0.41 21.79 8.10
CA ASN A 178 -0.37 22.87 8.71
C ASN A 178 -0.90 22.44 10.08
N PRO A 179 0.01 22.17 11.05
CA PRO A 179 -0.37 21.70 12.35
C PRO A 179 -1.27 22.72 13.06
N PHE A 180 -2.38 22.26 13.61
CA PHE A 180 -3.33 23.07 14.41
C PHE A 180 -4.01 24.22 13.64
N GLY A 181 -3.83 24.37 12.32
CA GLY A 181 -4.40 25.48 11.55
C GLY A 181 -3.89 26.87 11.94
N VAL A 182 -2.83 26.94 12.77
CA VAL A 182 -2.27 28.21 13.25
C VAL A 182 -1.16 28.78 12.37
N GLY A 183 -0.75 28.01 11.35
CA GLY A 183 0.27 28.37 10.38
C GLY A 183 0.97 27.16 9.79
N GLN A 184 1.51 27.35 8.61
CA GLN A 184 2.24 26.32 7.90
C GLN A 184 3.62 26.09 8.50
N THR A 185 4.02 24.83 8.60
CA THR A 185 5.36 24.41 9.00
C THR A 185 6.06 23.83 7.79
N VAL A 186 7.30 24.23 7.58
CA VAL A 186 8.16 23.72 6.51
C VAL A 186 9.48 23.28 7.10
N THR A 187 9.87 22.05 6.83
CA THR A 187 11.20 21.53 7.17
C THR A 187 11.89 21.06 5.89
N ASN A 188 13.21 21.17 5.86
CA ASN A 188 14.01 20.76 4.71
C ASN A 188 14.93 19.62 5.07
N GLY A 189 15.28 18.82 4.09
CA GLY A 189 16.19 17.70 4.20
C GLY A 189 16.53 17.14 2.83
N ILE A 190 16.97 15.89 2.84
CA ILE A 190 17.26 15.13 1.64
C ILE A 190 16.51 13.79 1.64
N VAL A 191 16.42 13.16 0.49
CA VAL A 191 16.14 11.72 0.39
C VAL A 191 17.32 10.98 1.00
N SER A 192 17.13 10.38 2.18
CA SER A 192 18.19 9.65 2.89
C SER A 192 18.29 8.19 2.46
N ALA A 193 17.16 7.59 2.08
CA ALA A 193 17.08 6.25 1.50
C ALA A 193 15.76 6.07 0.75
N LEU A 194 15.74 5.11 -0.17
CA LEU A 194 14.56 4.68 -0.91
C LEU A 194 14.22 3.23 -0.57
N ALA A 195 12.97 2.83 -0.85
CA ALA A 195 12.49 1.45 -0.72
C ALA A 195 12.74 0.82 0.66
N ARG A 196 12.48 1.59 1.74
CA ARG A 196 12.51 1.06 3.11
C ARG A 196 11.23 0.27 3.40
N THR A 197 11.34 -1.05 3.49
CA THR A 197 10.23 -1.98 3.62
C THR A 197 10.06 -2.55 5.03
N ASP A 198 11.13 -2.58 5.84
CA ASP A 198 11.14 -3.15 7.20
C ASP A 198 10.77 -2.14 8.28
N VAL A 199 10.14 -1.03 7.90
CA VAL A 199 9.80 0.06 8.82
C VAL A 199 8.31 0.38 8.73
N GLY A 200 7.71 0.68 9.89
CA GLY A 200 6.31 1.10 9.96
C GLY A 200 5.31 -0.03 10.14
N ALA A 201 4.05 0.37 10.36
CA ALA A 201 2.93 -0.53 10.65
C ALA A 201 2.09 -0.84 9.40
N ALA A 202 2.25 -0.09 8.30
CA ALA A 202 1.49 -0.32 7.09
C ALA A 202 2.02 -1.54 6.33
N GLU A 203 1.12 -2.43 5.98
CA GLU A 203 1.43 -3.70 5.31
C GLU A 203 2.03 -3.49 3.91
N PHE A 204 1.64 -2.40 3.24
CA PHE A 204 2.10 -2.03 1.91
C PHE A 204 3.05 -0.83 2.00
N GLY A 205 4.17 -1.01 2.74
CA GLY A 205 5.13 0.05 3.02
C GLY A 205 6.44 -0.14 2.26
N SER A 206 6.68 0.67 1.24
CA SER A 206 8.01 1.01 0.78
C SER A 206 8.12 2.52 0.88
N TYR A 207 8.94 3.00 1.82
CA TYR A 207 8.92 4.41 2.20
C TYR A 207 10.13 5.15 1.63
N ILE A 208 9.92 6.44 1.35
CA ILE A 208 11.00 7.41 1.18
C ILE A 208 11.46 7.78 2.60
N GLN A 209 12.73 7.50 2.91
CA GLN A 209 13.33 7.99 4.14
C GLN A 209 13.93 9.38 3.91
N THR A 210 13.69 10.31 4.85
CA THR A 210 14.23 11.67 4.80
C THR A 210 14.72 12.11 6.18
N ASP A 211 15.69 13.01 6.23
CA ASP A 211 16.11 13.70 7.43
C ASP A 211 15.38 15.05 7.64
N ALA A 212 14.53 15.46 6.70
CA ALA A 212 13.58 16.54 6.93
C ALA A 212 12.75 16.21 8.18
N ALA A 213 12.68 17.16 9.12
CA ALA A 213 12.05 16.91 10.41
C ALA A 213 10.54 16.65 10.24
N ILE A 214 10.13 15.39 10.41
CA ILE A 214 8.74 14.99 10.52
C ILE A 214 8.36 15.03 11.99
N ASN A 215 7.29 15.73 12.32
CA ASN A 215 6.76 15.87 13.68
C ASN A 215 5.24 15.74 13.68
N PRO A 216 4.61 15.46 14.83
CA PRO A 216 3.15 15.49 14.92
C PRO A 216 2.59 16.80 14.36
N GLY A 217 1.70 16.67 13.37
CA GLY A 217 1.07 17.79 12.68
C GLY A 217 1.47 17.95 11.21
N ASN A 218 2.66 17.51 10.75
CA ASN A 218 2.94 17.44 9.31
C ASN A 218 2.65 16.08 8.68
N SER A 219 2.27 15.06 9.47
CA SER A 219 1.74 13.79 8.96
C SER A 219 0.48 14.01 8.10
N GLY A 220 0.44 13.38 6.94
CA GLY A 220 -0.60 13.59 5.92
C GLY A 220 -0.32 14.77 4.97
N GLY A 221 0.60 15.65 5.33
CA GLY A 221 1.08 16.73 4.45
C GLY A 221 2.07 16.23 3.40
N PRO A 222 2.35 17.03 2.35
CA PRO A 222 3.22 16.60 1.27
C PRO A 222 4.70 16.67 1.64
N LEU A 223 5.47 15.69 1.14
CA LEU A 223 6.89 15.80 0.87
C LEU A 223 7.03 16.25 -0.58
N VAL A 224 7.74 17.33 -0.83
CA VAL A 224 7.89 17.91 -2.16
C VAL A 224 9.35 17.99 -2.59
N ASP A 225 9.56 17.94 -3.88
CA ASP A 225 10.83 18.23 -4.56
C ASP A 225 11.14 19.72 -4.64
N MET A 226 12.18 20.08 -5.38
CA MET A 226 12.57 21.48 -5.60
C MET A 226 11.72 22.18 -6.66
N ASP A 227 10.93 21.46 -7.43
CA ASP A 227 9.91 22.02 -8.33
C ASP A 227 8.59 22.28 -7.60
N GLY A 228 8.45 21.80 -6.37
CA GLY A 228 7.29 21.96 -5.51
C GLY A 228 6.17 20.99 -5.85
N ASP A 229 6.48 19.87 -6.44
CA ASP A 229 5.55 18.81 -6.76
C ASP A 229 5.60 17.70 -5.70
N LEU A 230 4.51 17.00 -5.47
CA LEU A 230 4.39 15.99 -4.43
C LEU A 230 5.08 14.70 -4.87
N ILE A 231 6.18 14.36 -4.19
CA ILE A 231 6.91 13.10 -4.35
C ILE A 231 6.52 12.07 -3.28
N GLY A 232 5.84 12.50 -2.21
CA GLY A 232 5.34 11.61 -1.17
C GLY A 232 4.40 12.30 -0.19
N VAL A 233 3.83 11.51 0.73
CA VAL A 233 3.00 11.98 1.85
C VAL A 233 3.72 11.62 3.15
N ASN A 234 4.03 12.63 3.98
CA ASN A 234 4.66 12.45 5.29
C ASN A 234 3.79 11.56 6.17
N THR A 235 4.35 10.56 6.86
CA THR A 235 3.55 9.65 7.65
C THR A 235 4.06 9.50 9.09
N PHE A 236 5.22 8.92 9.33
CA PHE A 236 5.70 8.65 10.70
C PHE A 236 7.20 8.87 10.85
N ILE A 237 7.67 8.77 12.11
CA ILE A 237 9.08 8.81 12.49
C ILE A 237 9.43 7.57 13.31
N ILE A 238 10.67 7.13 13.23
CA ILE A 238 11.23 6.18 14.21
C ILE A 238 11.90 7.01 15.30
N SER A 239 11.25 7.10 16.45
CA SER A 239 11.76 7.89 17.56
C SER A 239 11.38 7.28 18.90
N ARG A 240 12.33 7.25 19.84
CA ARG A 240 12.05 6.84 21.24
C ARG A 240 11.42 7.96 22.06
N SER A 241 11.58 9.20 21.65
CA SER A 241 11.09 10.40 22.37
C SER A 241 9.78 10.96 21.81
N GLY A 242 9.28 10.44 20.67
CA GLY A 242 8.12 10.98 19.95
C GLY A 242 8.40 12.26 19.15
N SER A 243 9.66 12.71 19.10
CA SER A 243 10.10 13.87 18.30
C SER A 243 11.05 13.42 17.21
N SER A 244 11.17 14.17 16.12
CA SER A 244 12.09 13.85 15.02
C SER A 244 13.52 13.66 15.52
N SER A 245 14.12 12.52 15.14
CA SER A 245 15.52 12.18 15.39
C SER A 245 16.37 12.24 14.11
N GLY A 246 15.88 12.88 13.05
CA GLY A 246 16.52 12.89 11.72
C GLY A 246 16.18 11.64 10.88
N VAL A 247 15.17 10.87 11.28
CA VAL A 247 14.68 9.70 10.53
C VAL A 247 13.17 9.81 10.39
N GLY A 248 12.73 10.35 9.26
CA GLY A 248 11.33 10.49 8.88
C GLY A 248 11.01 9.63 7.66
N PHE A 249 9.74 9.32 7.47
CA PHE A 249 9.25 8.48 6.39
C PHE A 249 8.07 9.12 5.68
N ALA A 250 8.05 8.99 4.35
CA ALA A 250 6.94 9.41 3.51
C ALA A 250 6.50 8.26 2.58
N ILE A 251 5.20 8.20 2.31
CA ILE A 251 4.58 7.26 1.38
C ILE A 251 4.82 7.79 -0.03
N PRO A 252 5.40 7.02 -0.97
CA PRO A 252 5.76 7.50 -2.30
C PRO A 252 4.57 7.95 -3.14
N ALA A 253 4.82 8.92 -4.04
CA ALA A 253 3.80 9.49 -4.94
C ALA A 253 3.11 8.45 -5.84
N ALA A 254 3.80 7.36 -6.22
CA ALA A 254 3.21 6.27 -7.00
C ALA A 254 2.02 5.62 -6.26
N VAL A 255 2.16 5.39 -4.94
CA VAL A 255 1.08 4.86 -4.09
C VAL A 255 -0.04 5.91 -3.95
N VAL A 256 0.33 7.17 -3.71
CA VAL A 256 -0.64 8.28 -3.63
C VAL A 256 -1.49 8.37 -4.88
N ARG A 257 -0.88 8.31 -6.06
CA ARG A 257 -1.58 8.34 -7.35
C ARG A 257 -2.52 7.16 -7.52
N GLN A 258 -2.10 5.95 -7.12
CA GLN A 258 -2.95 4.75 -7.20
C GLN A 258 -4.20 4.90 -6.33
N VAL A 259 -4.04 5.35 -5.09
CA VAL A 259 -5.14 5.57 -4.13
C VAL A 259 -6.10 6.65 -4.62
N VAL A 260 -5.57 7.81 -5.07
CA VAL A 260 -6.38 8.91 -5.62
C VAL A 260 -7.14 8.48 -6.88
N ASN A 261 -6.49 7.78 -7.81
CA ASN A 261 -7.16 7.29 -9.04
C ASN A 261 -8.27 6.28 -8.72
N THR A 262 -8.06 5.40 -7.75
CA THR A 262 -9.08 4.44 -7.30
C THR A 262 -10.29 5.17 -6.72
N ALA A 263 -10.07 6.15 -5.84
CA ALA A 263 -11.14 6.97 -5.25
C ALA A 263 -11.94 7.72 -6.33
N LEU A 264 -11.27 8.32 -7.30
CA LEU A 264 -11.90 9.06 -8.39
C LEU A 264 -12.67 8.15 -9.37
N GLY A 265 -12.26 6.89 -9.50
CA GLY A 265 -12.96 5.86 -10.25
C GLY A 265 -14.19 5.29 -9.53
N GLY A 266 -14.50 5.76 -8.31
CA GLY A 266 -15.60 5.23 -7.50
C GLY A 266 -15.30 3.91 -6.82
N GLY A 267 -14.03 3.50 -6.77
CA GLY A 267 -13.59 2.32 -6.03
C GLY A 267 -13.62 2.56 -4.52
N HIS A 268 -14.02 1.54 -3.77
CA HIS A 268 -14.07 1.58 -2.29
C HIS A 268 -12.85 0.93 -1.64
N SER A 269 -12.01 0.23 -2.40
CA SER A 269 -10.76 -0.38 -1.95
C SER A 269 -9.74 -0.40 -3.08
N VAL A 270 -8.47 -0.31 -2.72
CA VAL A 270 -7.36 -0.36 -3.69
C VAL A 270 -7.02 -1.82 -3.97
N VAL A 271 -7.33 -2.27 -5.18
CA VAL A 271 -6.93 -3.60 -5.64
C VAL A 271 -5.49 -3.54 -6.14
N ARG A 272 -4.60 -4.22 -5.43
CA ARG A 272 -3.18 -4.30 -5.78
C ARG A 272 -2.85 -5.63 -6.42
N PRO A 273 -2.04 -5.64 -7.49
CA PRO A 273 -1.49 -6.87 -8.02
C PRO A 273 -0.70 -7.63 -6.97
N TRP A 274 -0.74 -8.95 -7.09
CA TRP A 274 -0.05 -9.87 -6.21
C TRP A 274 0.94 -10.73 -7.00
N LEU A 275 2.17 -10.83 -6.51
CA LEU A 275 3.19 -11.60 -7.21
C LEU A 275 2.92 -13.11 -7.15
N GLY A 276 2.36 -13.59 -6.04
CA GLY A 276 2.04 -15.00 -5.87
C GLY A 276 3.25 -15.88 -5.62
N VAL A 277 4.25 -15.35 -4.95
CA VAL A 277 5.43 -16.11 -4.51
C VAL A 277 5.67 -15.91 -3.02
N LYS A 278 6.36 -16.86 -2.42
CA LYS A 278 6.98 -16.76 -1.09
C LYS A 278 8.47 -16.90 -1.23
N GLY A 279 9.24 -16.15 -0.48
CA GLY A 279 10.68 -16.17 -0.61
C GLY A 279 11.35 -15.67 0.66
N GLN A 280 12.65 -15.45 0.57
CA GLN A 280 13.45 -14.82 1.62
C GLN A 280 14.61 -14.05 1.00
N PRO A 281 15.09 -12.99 1.65
CA PRO A 281 16.27 -12.26 1.18
C PRO A 281 17.47 -13.17 1.01
N VAL A 282 18.23 -12.93 -0.05
CA VAL A 282 19.49 -13.66 -0.32
C VAL A 282 20.54 -13.19 0.67
N THR A 283 20.94 -14.06 1.62
CA THR A 283 22.07 -13.83 2.51
C THR A 283 23.41 -14.14 1.83
N GLY A 284 24.54 -13.77 2.45
CA GLY A 284 25.87 -14.10 1.91
C GLY A 284 26.12 -15.60 1.74
N GLU A 285 25.54 -16.45 2.62
CA GLU A 285 25.63 -17.91 2.50
C GLU A 285 24.81 -18.43 1.32
N ILE A 286 23.57 -17.91 1.17
CA ILE A 286 22.71 -18.26 0.04
C ILE A 286 23.34 -17.80 -1.28
N ALA A 287 23.86 -16.57 -1.34
CA ALA A 287 24.54 -16.05 -2.53
C ALA A 287 25.67 -16.96 -2.98
N LYS A 288 26.53 -17.39 -2.02
CA LYS A 288 27.64 -18.31 -2.29
C LYS A 288 27.16 -19.66 -2.83
N SER A 289 26.08 -20.22 -2.26
CA SER A 289 25.52 -21.51 -2.70
C SER A 289 24.89 -21.44 -4.10
N LEU A 290 24.36 -20.27 -4.47
CA LEU A 290 23.72 -20.02 -5.76
C LEU A 290 24.69 -19.44 -6.82
N GLY A 291 25.98 -19.28 -6.50
CA GLY A 291 26.96 -18.72 -7.42
C GLY A 291 26.80 -17.23 -7.72
N LEU A 292 26.08 -16.49 -6.87
CA LEU A 292 25.90 -15.05 -7.01
C LEU A 292 27.16 -14.31 -6.52
N ALA A 293 27.56 -13.26 -7.23
CA ALA A 293 28.72 -12.44 -6.88
C ALA A 293 28.55 -11.64 -5.58
N ALA A 294 27.31 -11.35 -5.19
CA ALA A 294 26.97 -10.60 -3.98
C ALA A 294 25.56 -11.00 -3.48
N PRO A 295 25.24 -10.80 -2.20
CA PRO A 295 23.90 -10.96 -1.67
C PRO A 295 22.96 -9.94 -2.32
N ARG A 296 22.05 -10.41 -3.17
CA ARG A 296 21.05 -9.59 -3.84
C ARG A 296 19.85 -10.44 -4.22
N GLY A 297 18.67 -9.86 -4.20
CA GLY A 297 17.47 -10.53 -4.62
C GLY A 297 16.76 -11.30 -3.51
N VAL A 298 15.65 -11.92 -3.90
CA VAL A 298 14.79 -12.77 -3.06
C VAL A 298 14.78 -14.17 -3.67
N VAL A 299 15.25 -15.15 -2.92
CA VAL A 299 15.17 -16.57 -3.34
C VAL A 299 13.75 -17.08 -3.06
N ILE A 300 13.13 -17.69 -4.07
CA ILE A 300 11.77 -18.18 -4.02
C ILE A 300 11.73 -19.56 -3.38
N SER A 301 10.95 -19.69 -2.31
CA SER A 301 10.70 -20.93 -1.60
C SER A 301 9.38 -21.60 -1.97
N ASP A 302 8.41 -20.83 -2.50
CA ASP A 302 7.11 -21.35 -2.90
C ASP A 302 6.48 -20.44 -3.97
N VAL A 303 5.69 -21.04 -4.88
CA VAL A 303 4.96 -20.34 -5.93
C VAL A 303 3.50 -20.77 -5.88
N TYR A 304 2.59 -19.81 -5.82
CA TYR A 304 1.17 -20.10 -5.69
C TYR A 304 0.61 -20.77 -6.96
N PRO A 305 0.03 -21.99 -6.84
CA PRO A 305 -0.47 -22.72 -7.99
C PRO A 305 -1.56 -21.97 -8.75
N GLY A 306 -1.41 -21.86 -10.08
CA GLY A 306 -2.29 -21.09 -10.93
C GLY A 306 -2.13 -19.58 -10.79
N GLY A 307 -1.13 -19.09 -10.04
CA GLY A 307 -0.82 -17.67 -9.89
C GLY A 307 -0.12 -17.06 -11.10
N SER A 308 0.00 -15.72 -11.13
CA SER A 308 0.66 -14.99 -12.22
C SER A 308 2.14 -15.35 -12.34
N ALA A 309 2.83 -15.57 -11.21
CA ALA A 309 4.23 -15.97 -11.19
C ALA A 309 4.46 -17.35 -11.81
N GLU A 310 3.64 -18.35 -11.45
CA GLU A 310 3.74 -19.68 -12.02
C GLU A 310 3.50 -19.66 -13.54
N ARG A 311 2.46 -18.92 -14.01
CA ARG A 311 2.18 -18.76 -15.43
C ARG A 311 3.28 -18.01 -16.18
N ALA A 312 3.99 -17.10 -15.53
CA ALA A 312 5.16 -16.43 -16.09
C ALA A 312 6.41 -17.33 -16.12
N GLY A 313 6.36 -18.50 -15.46
CA GLY A 313 7.43 -19.47 -15.43
C GLY A 313 8.42 -19.29 -14.29
N ILE A 314 8.08 -18.50 -13.25
CA ILE A 314 8.83 -18.41 -11.98
C ILE A 314 8.66 -19.74 -11.23
N ARG A 315 9.72 -20.21 -10.58
CA ARG A 315 9.79 -21.52 -9.90
C ARG A 315 10.50 -21.39 -8.56
N GLU A 316 10.29 -22.36 -7.70
CA GLU A 316 11.12 -22.55 -6.50
C GLU A 316 12.60 -22.61 -6.87
N GLY A 317 13.43 -21.96 -6.08
CA GLY A 317 14.89 -21.84 -6.30
C GLY A 317 15.30 -20.70 -7.22
N ASP A 318 14.39 -20.02 -7.90
CA ASP A 318 14.72 -18.78 -8.61
C ASP A 318 15.05 -17.67 -7.61
N VAL A 319 15.90 -16.74 -8.03
CA VAL A 319 16.13 -15.49 -7.29
C VAL A 319 15.57 -14.34 -8.09
N ILE A 320 14.55 -13.66 -7.58
CA ILE A 320 14.05 -12.42 -8.18
C ILE A 320 15.06 -11.31 -7.87
N LEU A 321 15.62 -10.69 -8.92
CA LEU A 321 16.62 -9.63 -8.81
C LEU A 321 16.01 -8.23 -8.97
N SER A 322 15.07 -8.08 -9.90
CA SER A 322 14.38 -6.81 -10.14
C SER A 322 13.02 -7.00 -10.77
N ILE A 323 12.15 -6.00 -10.58
CA ILE A 323 10.84 -5.87 -11.20
C ILE A 323 10.80 -4.49 -11.86
N ASP A 324 10.56 -4.45 -13.18
CA ASP A 324 10.62 -3.24 -14.04
C ASP A 324 11.83 -2.33 -13.75
N GLY A 325 13.01 -2.97 -13.58
CA GLY A 325 14.26 -2.30 -13.31
C GLY A 325 14.48 -1.90 -11.85
N GLN A 326 13.47 -1.95 -10.99
CA GLN A 326 13.64 -1.74 -9.54
C GLN A 326 14.25 -2.98 -8.89
N ALA A 327 15.37 -2.82 -8.20
CA ALA A 327 15.99 -3.91 -7.46
C ALA A 327 15.09 -4.41 -6.33
N VAL A 328 14.95 -5.73 -6.21
CA VAL A 328 14.17 -6.39 -5.16
C VAL A 328 15.14 -7.09 -4.23
N ASN A 329 15.24 -6.65 -2.98
CA ASN A 329 16.16 -7.21 -2.00
C ASN A 329 15.47 -7.89 -0.82
N ASP A 330 14.15 -7.72 -0.69
CA ASP A 330 13.30 -8.33 0.32
C ASP A 330 11.87 -8.54 -0.23
N GLU A 331 11.05 -9.26 0.54
CA GLU A 331 9.66 -9.56 0.14
C GLU A 331 8.80 -8.30 0.01
N GLY A 332 8.98 -7.33 0.90
CA GLY A 332 8.26 -6.06 0.89
C GLY A 332 8.53 -5.26 -0.38
N GLY A 333 9.81 -5.16 -0.79
CA GLY A 333 10.23 -4.53 -2.04
C GLY A 333 9.62 -5.20 -3.27
N GLY A 334 9.56 -6.53 -3.27
CA GLY A 334 8.89 -7.29 -4.34
C GLY A 334 7.38 -7.03 -4.38
N ALA A 335 6.73 -7.04 -3.21
CA ALA A 335 5.30 -6.74 -3.10
C ALA A 335 4.98 -5.30 -3.51
N PHE A 336 5.81 -4.34 -3.12
CA PHE A 336 5.68 -2.94 -3.52
C PHE A 336 5.85 -2.78 -5.04
N ALA A 337 6.94 -3.30 -5.61
CA ALA A 337 7.24 -3.14 -7.02
C ALA A 337 6.09 -3.66 -7.92
N ILE A 338 5.51 -4.83 -7.58
CA ILE A 338 4.35 -5.34 -8.33
C ILE A 338 3.07 -4.57 -7.99
N GLY A 339 2.87 -4.18 -6.73
CA GLY A 339 1.64 -3.59 -6.22
C GLY A 339 1.36 -2.17 -6.70
N THR A 340 2.36 -1.45 -7.21
CA THR A 340 2.20 -0.10 -7.82
C THR A 340 1.68 -0.16 -9.26
N HIS A 341 1.72 -1.33 -9.91
CA HIS A 341 1.14 -1.51 -11.24
C HIS A 341 -0.39 -1.59 -11.20
N LYS A 342 -1.01 -1.42 -12.36
CA LYS A 342 -2.44 -1.69 -12.54
C LYS A 342 -2.67 -3.17 -12.81
N VAL A 343 -3.80 -3.69 -12.34
CA VAL A 343 -4.23 -5.04 -12.72
C VAL A 343 -4.39 -5.10 -14.24
N GLY A 344 -3.69 -6.06 -14.86
CA GLY A 344 -3.65 -6.26 -16.30
C GLY A 344 -2.35 -5.84 -16.98
N ASP A 345 -1.52 -5.04 -16.32
CA ASP A 345 -0.23 -4.59 -16.87
C ASP A 345 0.73 -5.76 -17.09
N ARG A 346 1.65 -5.58 -18.02
CA ARG A 346 2.76 -6.49 -18.24
C ARG A 346 3.99 -5.95 -17.54
N VAL A 347 4.57 -6.75 -16.68
CA VAL A 347 5.67 -6.41 -15.80
C VAL A 347 6.88 -7.27 -16.14
N SER A 348 8.04 -6.65 -16.28
CA SER A 348 9.31 -7.33 -16.54
C SER A 348 9.93 -7.78 -15.21
N VAL A 349 10.19 -9.07 -15.06
CA VAL A 349 10.82 -9.65 -13.87
C VAL A 349 12.15 -10.27 -14.27
N VAL A 350 13.24 -9.76 -13.73
CA VAL A 350 14.58 -10.36 -13.91
C VAL A 350 14.81 -11.35 -12.79
N ILE A 351 15.07 -12.60 -13.20
CA ILE A 351 15.40 -13.68 -12.27
C ILE A 351 16.81 -14.22 -12.53
N HIS A 352 17.44 -14.77 -11.49
CA HIS A 352 18.60 -15.62 -11.62
C HIS A 352 18.18 -17.07 -11.40
N ARG A 353 18.49 -17.93 -12.39
CA ARG A 353 18.19 -19.36 -12.38
C ARG A 353 19.40 -20.15 -12.84
N GLY A 354 19.93 -21.00 -11.98
CA GLY A 354 21.17 -21.72 -12.25
C GLY A 354 22.36 -20.76 -12.31
N ASP A 355 22.95 -20.60 -13.49
CA ASP A 355 24.15 -19.78 -13.73
C ASP A 355 23.89 -18.53 -14.59
N ARG A 356 22.63 -18.18 -14.84
CA ARG A 356 22.29 -17.10 -15.76
C ARG A 356 21.08 -16.28 -15.29
N GLU A 357 21.05 -15.02 -15.70
CA GLU A 357 19.91 -14.15 -15.55
C GLU A 357 18.95 -14.34 -16.74
N GLN A 358 17.65 -14.26 -16.45
CA GLN A 358 16.57 -14.36 -17.43
C GLN A 358 15.52 -13.30 -17.14
N THR A 359 14.97 -12.71 -18.19
CA THR A 359 13.85 -11.79 -18.07
C THR A 359 12.56 -12.52 -18.41
N LEU A 360 11.62 -12.51 -17.48
CA LEU A 360 10.29 -13.06 -17.64
C LEU A 360 9.29 -11.91 -17.73
N THR A 361 8.19 -12.12 -18.46
CA THR A 361 7.07 -11.19 -18.48
C THR A 361 5.94 -11.75 -17.65
N LEU A 362 5.59 -11.06 -16.58
CA LEU A 362 4.49 -11.40 -15.69
C LEU A 362 3.30 -10.49 -16.01
N ARG A 363 2.08 -11.02 -15.96
CA ARG A 363 0.88 -10.20 -15.97
C ARG A 363 0.49 -9.85 -14.53
N ALA A 364 0.40 -8.57 -14.22
CA ALA A 364 -0.04 -8.09 -12.92
C ALA A 364 -1.51 -8.49 -12.68
N GLU A 365 -1.78 -9.30 -11.69
CA GLU A 365 -3.12 -9.80 -11.36
C GLU A 365 -3.41 -9.64 -9.88
N ALA A 366 -4.66 -9.38 -9.55
CA ALA A 366 -5.10 -9.40 -8.16
C ALA A 366 -4.92 -10.80 -7.55
N ALA A 367 -4.75 -10.84 -6.23
CA ALA A 367 -4.75 -12.11 -5.52
C ALA A 367 -6.06 -12.87 -5.76
N PRO A 368 -6.02 -14.20 -5.98
CA PRO A 368 -7.22 -14.97 -6.23
C PRO A 368 -8.22 -14.93 -5.07
N GLU A 369 -9.50 -14.68 -5.37
CA GLU A 369 -10.62 -14.78 -4.43
C GLU A 369 -11.27 -16.18 -4.40
N SER A 370 -10.51 -17.21 -4.63
CA SER A 370 -11.01 -18.59 -4.63
C SER A 370 -10.41 -19.41 -3.49
N PRO A 371 -11.25 -19.92 -2.57
CA PRO A 371 -12.72 -19.76 -2.49
C PRO A 371 -13.15 -18.33 -2.17
N ALA A 372 -14.41 -17.96 -2.51
CA ALA A 372 -14.98 -16.66 -2.12
C ALA A 372 -14.99 -16.50 -0.60
N LYS A 373 -14.81 -15.28 -0.08
CA LYS A 373 -14.66 -14.97 1.35
C LYS A 373 -15.74 -15.60 2.24
N ASP A 374 -17.01 -15.55 1.81
CA ASP A 374 -18.18 -16.10 2.52
C ASP A 374 -18.13 -15.88 4.04
N GLU A 375 -18.16 -14.61 4.45
CA GLU A 375 -18.13 -14.25 5.86
C GLU A 375 -19.42 -14.65 6.57
N ARG A 376 -19.31 -15.41 7.66
CA ARG A 376 -20.45 -15.90 8.44
C ARG A 376 -20.25 -15.67 9.92
N VAL A 377 -21.32 -15.18 10.58
CA VAL A 377 -21.42 -15.22 12.05
C VAL A 377 -22.05 -16.56 12.42
N MET A 378 -21.30 -17.39 13.08
CA MET A 378 -21.78 -18.72 13.53
C MET A 378 -22.77 -18.55 14.68
N LYS A 379 -23.88 -19.27 14.59
CA LYS A 379 -24.97 -19.23 15.58
C LYS A 379 -25.42 -20.65 15.91
N GLY A 380 -25.95 -20.85 17.12
CA GLY A 380 -26.57 -22.11 17.52
C GLY A 380 -25.75 -22.90 18.54
N ARG A 381 -26.18 -24.12 18.87
CA ARG A 381 -25.53 -24.97 19.88
C ARG A 381 -24.28 -25.65 19.33
N SER A 382 -23.21 -24.90 19.17
CA SER A 382 -21.93 -25.42 18.72
C SER A 382 -20.77 -24.66 19.36
N PRO A 383 -19.56 -25.23 19.40
CA PRO A 383 -18.37 -24.54 19.90
C PRO A 383 -18.02 -23.25 19.17
N PHE A 384 -18.65 -23.00 18.03
CA PHE A 384 -18.38 -21.84 17.18
C PHE A 384 -19.40 -20.71 17.35
N ASP A 385 -20.43 -20.90 18.20
CA ASP A 385 -21.45 -19.87 18.42
C ASP A 385 -20.83 -18.54 18.89
N GLY A 386 -21.15 -17.46 18.18
CA GLY A 386 -20.57 -16.12 18.37
C GLY A 386 -19.25 -15.87 17.63
N ALA A 387 -18.68 -16.86 16.95
CA ALA A 387 -17.51 -16.64 16.10
C ALA A 387 -17.91 -16.09 14.73
N THR A 388 -17.15 -15.13 14.22
CA THR A 388 -17.18 -14.73 12.80
C THR A 388 -16.06 -15.47 12.08
N VAL A 389 -16.40 -16.10 10.98
CA VAL A 389 -15.50 -16.96 10.20
C VAL A 389 -15.54 -16.61 8.73
N VAL A 390 -14.42 -16.84 8.04
CA VAL A 390 -14.29 -16.60 6.59
C VAL A 390 -13.59 -17.77 5.91
N ASN A 391 -13.88 -17.98 4.63
CA ASN A 391 -13.03 -18.84 3.79
C ASN A 391 -11.70 -18.16 3.54
N MET A 392 -10.61 -18.90 3.67
CA MET A 392 -9.28 -18.40 3.35
C MET A 392 -8.99 -18.52 1.85
N SER A 393 -8.67 -17.41 1.23
CA SER A 393 -8.10 -17.29 -0.12
C SER A 393 -6.92 -16.33 -0.09
N PRO A 394 -6.05 -16.26 -1.11
CA PRO A 394 -4.98 -15.27 -1.16
C PRO A 394 -5.46 -13.82 -1.00
N ALA A 395 -6.59 -13.45 -1.61
CA ALA A 395 -7.17 -12.12 -1.44
C ALA A 395 -7.59 -11.85 0.01
N VAL A 396 -8.27 -12.80 0.66
CA VAL A 396 -8.66 -12.69 2.08
C VAL A 396 -7.45 -12.65 2.99
N ALA A 397 -6.40 -13.42 2.66
CA ALA A 397 -5.15 -13.40 3.40
C ALA A 397 -4.48 -12.02 3.37
N GLN A 398 -4.44 -11.39 2.18
CA GLN A 398 -3.94 -10.02 2.03
C GLN A 398 -4.77 -9.00 2.83
N ASP A 399 -6.11 -9.11 2.78
CA ASP A 399 -6.99 -8.18 3.51
C ASP A 399 -6.83 -8.28 5.02
N LEU A 400 -6.43 -9.45 5.53
CA LEU A 400 -6.30 -9.73 6.96
C LEU A 400 -4.85 -9.68 7.46
N GLY A 401 -3.88 -9.42 6.58
CA GLY A 401 -2.45 -9.39 6.94
C GLY A 401 -1.92 -10.74 7.40
N VAL A 402 -2.42 -11.86 6.83
CA VAL A 402 -1.97 -13.21 7.15
C VAL A 402 -1.27 -13.85 5.95
N ASP A 403 -0.45 -14.89 6.19
CA ASP A 403 0.28 -15.57 5.12
C ASP A 403 -0.66 -16.18 4.06
N PRO A 404 -0.62 -15.73 2.80
CA PRO A 404 -1.44 -16.30 1.71
C PRO A 404 -1.14 -17.77 1.43
N PHE A 405 0.02 -18.28 1.85
CA PHE A 405 0.45 -19.66 1.71
C PHE A 405 0.07 -20.54 2.90
N ALA A 406 -0.55 -19.99 3.96
CA ALA A 406 -1.01 -20.75 5.13
C ALA A 406 -2.05 -21.85 4.80
N GLY A 407 -2.46 -21.94 3.54
CA GLY A 407 -3.34 -22.97 3.01
C GLY A 407 -4.81 -22.58 3.05
N ARG A 408 -5.65 -23.47 2.49
CA ARG A 408 -7.11 -23.32 2.44
C ARG A 408 -7.71 -23.70 3.80
N GLY A 409 -8.90 -23.21 4.08
CA GLY A 409 -9.66 -23.55 5.29
C GLY A 409 -10.51 -22.40 5.77
N VAL A 410 -10.98 -22.51 6.99
CA VAL A 410 -11.86 -21.52 7.62
C VAL A 410 -11.08 -20.80 8.70
N LEU A 411 -10.94 -19.48 8.57
CA LEU A 411 -10.30 -18.63 9.55
C LEU A 411 -11.33 -17.97 10.46
N VAL A 412 -11.06 -17.96 11.75
CA VAL A 412 -11.81 -17.18 12.75
C VAL A 412 -11.28 -15.76 12.72
N THR A 413 -12.15 -14.77 12.41
CA THR A 413 -11.77 -13.36 12.32
C THR A 413 -12.17 -12.55 13.54
N LYS A 414 -13.31 -12.89 14.17
CA LYS A 414 -13.81 -12.20 15.38
C LYS A 414 -14.47 -13.21 16.32
N ILE A 415 -14.41 -12.91 17.62
CA ILE A 415 -15.16 -13.62 18.65
C ILE A 415 -16.12 -12.62 19.31
N GLY A 416 -17.41 -12.86 19.16
CA GLY A 416 -18.47 -12.16 19.85
C GLY A 416 -18.92 -12.86 21.13
N GLN A 417 -20.08 -12.46 21.64
CA GLN A 417 -20.71 -13.17 22.75
C GLN A 417 -21.26 -14.53 22.27
N GLY A 418 -20.90 -15.62 22.96
CA GLY A 418 -21.31 -16.96 22.59
C GLY A 418 -20.38 -18.01 23.14
N PHE A 419 -20.61 -19.28 22.75
CA PHE A 419 -19.85 -20.40 23.26
C PHE A 419 -18.40 -20.41 22.75
N ALA A 420 -18.12 -19.81 21.59
CA ALA A 420 -16.78 -19.73 21.00
C ALA A 420 -15.75 -19.09 21.96
N LEU A 421 -16.16 -18.07 22.71
CA LEU A 421 -15.33 -17.42 23.73
C LEU A 421 -14.94 -18.41 24.84
N ASN A 422 -15.91 -19.16 25.35
CA ASN A 422 -15.69 -20.16 26.41
C ASN A 422 -14.92 -21.39 25.91
N ALA A 423 -15.06 -21.70 24.62
CA ALA A 423 -14.32 -22.78 23.97
C ALA A 423 -12.82 -22.42 23.77
N GLY A 424 -12.42 -21.18 24.03
CA GLY A 424 -11.04 -20.70 23.91
C GLY A 424 -10.59 -20.44 22.47
N LEU A 425 -11.54 -20.28 21.54
CA LEU A 425 -11.27 -19.83 20.17
C LEU A 425 -10.77 -18.39 20.18
N ARG A 426 -9.92 -18.06 19.23
CA ARG A 426 -9.33 -16.72 19.07
C ARG A 426 -9.34 -16.29 17.61
N PRO A 427 -9.39 -14.98 17.33
CA PRO A 427 -9.05 -14.47 16.00
C PRO A 427 -7.66 -15.01 15.59
N GLY A 428 -7.54 -15.44 14.34
CA GLY A 428 -6.34 -16.07 13.80
C GLY A 428 -6.34 -17.61 13.86
N ASP A 429 -7.31 -18.26 14.50
CA ASP A 429 -7.45 -19.72 14.47
C ASP A 429 -7.97 -20.23 13.14
N PHE A 430 -7.29 -21.19 12.53
CA PHE A 430 -7.82 -21.96 11.42
C PHE A 430 -8.58 -23.18 11.92
N VAL A 431 -9.84 -23.32 11.56
CA VAL A 431 -10.62 -24.53 11.84
C VAL A 431 -10.27 -25.59 10.80
N ARG A 432 -9.63 -26.66 11.20
CA ARG A 432 -9.15 -27.73 10.31
C ARG A 432 -10.08 -28.93 10.27
N GLU A 433 -10.60 -29.33 11.42
CA GLU A 433 -11.43 -30.53 11.54
C GLU A 433 -12.45 -30.39 12.68
N VAL A 434 -13.64 -30.92 12.47
CA VAL A 434 -14.71 -30.99 13.49
C VAL A 434 -15.33 -32.38 13.44
N ASN A 435 -15.30 -33.10 14.56
CA ASN A 435 -15.83 -34.48 14.72
C ASN A 435 -15.33 -35.45 13.64
N GLY A 436 -14.03 -35.38 13.27
CA GLY A 436 -13.42 -36.23 12.25
C GLY A 436 -13.68 -35.79 10.81
N ARG A 437 -14.42 -34.69 10.61
CA ARG A 437 -14.71 -34.14 9.29
C ARG A 437 -13.80 -32.96 9.01
N ALA A 438 -13.06 -33.01 7.90
CA ALA A 438 -12.25 -31.89 7.43
C ALA A 438 -13.14 -30.68 7.09
N ILE A 439 -12.71 -29.49 7.50
CA ILE A 439 -13.40 -28.23 7.27
C ILE A 439 -12.59 -27.43 6.23
N ASN A 440 -13.11 -27.32 5.02
CA ASN A 440 -12.47 -26.59 3.94
C ASN A 440 -13.17 -25.25 3.66
N THR A 441 -14.46 -25.14 3.99
CA THR A 441 -15.26 -23.95 3.75
C THR A 441 -16.13 -23.59 4.97
N THR A 442 -16.54 -22.32 5.05
CA THR A 442 -17.53 -21.86 6.04
C THR A 442 -18.86 -22.60 5.93
N ALA A 443 -19.22 -23.06 4.73
CA ALA A 443 -20.39 -23.91 4.49
C ALA A 443 -20.25 -25.27 5.16
N ASP A 444 -19.05 -25.91 5.10
CA ASP A 444 -18.78 -27.17 5.79
C ASP A 444 -18.90 -26.99 7.29
N LEU A 445 -18.32 -25.90 7.82
CA LEU A 445 -18.38 -25.59 9.25
C LEU A 445 -19.83 -25.36 9.71
N ALA A 446 -20.60 -24.61 8.92
CA ALA A 446 -22.03 -24.37 9.21
C ALA A 446 -22.83 -25.66 9.17
N ALA A 447 -22.60 -26.53 8.18
CA ALA A 447 -23.31 -27.81 8.07
C ALA A 447 -23.03 -28.72 9.28
N VAL A 448 -21.77 -28.84 9.71
CA VAL A 448 -21.40 -29.65 10.90
C VAL A 448 -21.98 -29.02 12.17
N SER A 449 -21.90 -27.70 12.33
CA SER A 449 -22.43 -26.97 13.48
C SER A 449 -23.94 -27.14 13.62
N ASN A 450 -24.69 -27.09 12.51
CA ASN A 450 -26.15 -27.24 12.48
C ASN A 450 -26.61 -28.69 12.71
N ALA A 451 -25.78 -29.68 12.40
CA ALA A 451 -26.09 -31.08 12.68
C ALA A 451 -26.20 -31.37 14.19
N GLY A 452 -25.56 -30.55 15.01
CA GLY A 452 -25.54 -30.68 16.47
C GLY A 452 -24.77 -31.91 16.96
N ALA A 453 -24.21 -31.82 18.13
CA ALA A 453 -23.58 -32.95 18.82
C ALA A 453 -23.54 -32.68 20.32
N ALA A 454 -23.64 -33.73 21.12
CA ALA A 454 -23.48 -33.63 22.57
C ALA A 454 -22.02 -33.41 22.99
N THR A 455 -21.08 -33.86 22.13
CA THR A 455 -19.65 -33.71 22.34
C THR A 455 -19.00 -33.34 21.00
N TRP A 456 -18.09 -32.41 21.04
CA TRP A 456 -17.38 -31.89 19.89
C TRP A 456 -15.89 -32.19 20.02
N THR A 457 -15.30 -32.76 18.99
CA THR A 457 -13.85 -32.84 18.84
C THR A 457 -13.47 -31.81 17.79
N VAL A 458 -12.76 -30.76 18.19
CA VAL A 458 -12.38 -29.65 17.32
C VAL A 458 -10.87 -29.59 17.19
N THR A 459 -10.37 -29.62 15.96
CA THR A 459 -8.96 -29.40 15.67
C THR A 459 -8.80 -28.05 14.99
N ILE A 460 -8.07 -27.16 15.63
CA ILE A 460 -7.65 -25.86 15.09
C ILE A 460 -6.16 -25.85 14.82
N GLU A 461 -5.73 -24.93 13.98
CA GLU A 461 -4.34 -24.57 13.82
C GLU A 461 -4.15 -23.12 14.27
N ARG A 462 -3.23 -22.91 15.21
CA ARG A 462 -2.87 -21.60 15.79
C ARG A 462 -1.36 -21.45 15.75
N ASN A 463 -0.86 -20.41 15.09
CA ASN A 463 0.58 -20.17 14.92
C ASN A 463 1.33 -21.41 14.37
N GLY A 464 0.75 -22.07 13.36
CA GLY A 464 1.33 -23.29 12.77
C GLY A 464 1.21 -24.56 13.61
N GLN A 465 0.67 -24.50 14.82
CA GLN A 465 0.50 -25.66 15.71
C GLN A 465 -0.94 -26.17 15.67
N ARG A 466 -1.13 -27.47 15.48
CA ARG A 466 -2.43 -28.14 15.58
C ARG A 466 -2.79 -28.41 17.04
N ILE A 467 -3.96 -27.94 17.42
CA ILE A 467 -4.52 -28.10 18.78
C ILE A 467 -5.87 -28.81 18.62
N THR A 468 -6.00 -29.98 19.27
CA THR A 468 -7.26 -30.71 19.30
C THR A 468 -7.86 -30.64 20.70
N ALA A 469 -9.11 -30.21 20.80
CA ALA A 469 -9.86 -30.11 22.04
C ALA A 469 -11.16 -30.92 21.97
N ARG A 470 -11.57 -31.50 23.09
CA ARG A 470 -12.88 -32.14 23.24
C ARG A 470 -13.76 -31.25 24.11
N LEU A 471 -14.87 -30.80 23.55
CA LEU A 471 -15.76 -29.81 24.14
C LEU A 471 -17.17 -30.41 24.31
N ARG A 472 -17.88 -30.00 25.35
CA ARG A 472 -19.33 -30.26 25.53
C ARG A 472 -20.03 -28.91 25.34
N ALA A 473 -20.98 -28.83 24.41
CA ALA A 473 -21.80 -27.65 24.17
C ALA A 473 -23.21 -27.87 24.71
#